data_f2a9d24680b22c1f58c74f41c8ce02ea
#
_entry.id   f2a9d24680b22c1f58c74f41c8ce02ea
#
_cell.length_a   1.000
_cell.length_b   1.000
_cell.length_c   1.000
_cell.angle_alpha   90.00
_cell.angle_beta   90.00
_cell.angle_gamma   90.00
#
_symmetry.space_group_name_H-M   'P 1'
#
loop_
_entity.id
_entity.type
_entity.pdbx_description
1 polymer ?
#
loop_
_entity_poly.entity_id
_entity_poly.type
_entity_poly.pdbx_seq_one_letter_code
_entity_poly.pdbx_strand_id
1 'polypeptide(L)'
;MRTSVKVLLGGILIGVLVYLYYTEIKPVVIFGLRSDYARAIPFQKVPEGLTSLKAESCGECHREIYDEWKTSIHAHAYEDPFFQAYWKKDKNVWVCLNCHTPLENQQPTLIKEIPRGRVEKAVQEPNPQYDPEYQKESVTCAVCHVRDGVIYGPFDDSAAPHPTKFDPNFRTAQVCYRCHNVVSGPAQFYNVGPCGTYAEYEGKFFMQERGFICQSCHMPEIDRPVATNSPIRRG
;
A
#
# COMPACT_ATOMS: atom_id res chain seq x y z
N MET A 1 -24.46 -13.14 -55.35
CA MET A 1 -24.33 -11.80 -54.75
C MET A 1 -24.92 -11.66 -53.35
N ARG A 2 -26.14 -12.11 -53.05
CA ARG A 2 -26.73 -12.00 -51.68
C ARG A 2 -26.00 -12.76 -50.57
N THR A 3 -25.44 -13.93 -50.88
CA THR A 3 -24.74 -14.79 -49.90
C THR A 3 -23.37 -14.20 -49.50
N SER A 4 -22.61 -13.68 -50.46
CA SER A 4 -21.32 -13.05 -50.25
C SER A 4 -21.40 -11.78 -49.35
N VAL A 5 -22.47 -10.99 -49.54
CA VAL A 5 -22.72 -9.79 -48.73
C VAL A 5 -23.06 -10.18 -47.28
N LYS A 6 -23.84 -11.24 -47.06
CA LYS A 6 -24.17 -11.72 -45.70
C LYS A 6 -22.95 -12.24 -44.96
N VAL A 7 -22.05 -12.94 -45.66
CA VAL A 7 -20.78 -13.44 -45.09
C VAL A 7 -19.87 -12.27 -44.72
N LEU A 8 -19.76 -11.27 -45.56
CA LEU A 8 -18.98 -10.08 -45.28
C LEU A 8 -19.51 -9.30 -44.07
N LEU A 9 -20.83 -9.06 -44.03
CA LEU A 9 -21.45 -8.37 -42.90
C LEU A 9 -21.31 -9.15 -41.57
N GLY A 10 -21.42 -10.48 -41.64
CA GLY A 10 -21.17 -11.34 -40.47
C GLY A 10 -19.73 -11.24 -39.95
N GLY A 11 -18.76 -11.23 -40.86
CA GLY A 11 -17.34 -11.07 -40.53
C GLY A 11 -17.04 -9.71 -39.87
N ILE A 12 -17.63 -8.62 -40.43
CA ILE A 12 -17.50 -7.27 -39.84
C ILE A 12 -18.12 -7.23 -38.45
N LEU A 13 -19.32 -7.79 -38.25
CA LEU A 13 -19.98 -7.80 -36.95
C LEU A 13 -19.16 -8.57 -35.90
N ILE A 14 -18.62 -9.74 -36.25
CA ILE A 14 -17.73 -10.51 -35.38
C ILE A 14 -16.48 -9.70 -35.05
N GLY A 15 -15.85 -9.05 -36.03
CA GLY A 15 -14.69 -8.18 -35.81
C GLY A 15 -14.98 -7.04 -34.86
N VAL A 16 -16.13 -6.39 -34.98
CA VAL A 16 -16.58 -5.31 -34.08
C VAL A 16 -16.83 -5.87 -32.68
N LEU A 17 -17.51 -7.01 -32.56
CA LEU A 17 -17.77 -7.62 -31.25
C LEU A 17 -16.48 -8.05 -30.54
N VAL A 18 -15.52 -8.63 -31.28
CA VAL A 18 -14.19 -8.97 -30.75
C VAL A 18 -13.44 -7.70 -30.33
N TYR A 19 -13.46 -6.66 -31.15
CA TYR A 19 -12.84 -5.38 -30.81
C TYR A 19 -13.46 -4.80 -29.52
N LEU A 20 -14.79 -4.72 -29.43
CA LEU A 20 -15.50 -4.23 -28.24
C LEU A 20 -15.23 -5.11 -27.02
N TYR A 21 -15.13 -6.43 -27.20
CA TYR A 21 -14.77 -7.32 -26.11
C TYR A 21 -13.38 -6.99 -25.55
N TYR A 22 -12.37 -6.85 -26.39
CA TYR A 22 -11.00 -6.57 -25.96
C TYR A 22 -10.82 -5.13 -25.43
N THR A 23 -11.54 -4.15 -25.97
CA THR A 23 -11.39 -2.74 -25.56
C THR A 23 -12.29 -2.36 -24.38
N GLU A 24 -13.50 -2.92 -24.30
CA GLU A 24 -14.50 -2.48 -23.32
C GLU A 24 -14.84 -3.52 -22.26
N ILE A 25 -14.76 -4.81 -22.57
CA ILE A 25 -15.21 -5.87 -21.66
C ILE A 25 -14.04 -6.55 -20.97
N LYS A 26 -12.98 -6.89 -21.73
CA LYS A 26 -11.80 -7.53 -21.14
C LYS A 26 -10.92 -6.46 -20.49
N PRO A 27 -10.81 -6.43 -19.15
CA PRO A 27 -9.88 -5.51 -18.53
C PRO A 27 -8.46 -5.86 -18.99
N VAL A 28 -7.70 -4.87 -19.44
CA VAL A 28 -6.25 -4.99 -19.56
C VAL A 28 -5.73 -4.92 -18.12
N VAL A 29 -5.68 -6.07 -17.47
CA VAL A 29 -5.21 -6.17 -16.11
C VAL A 29 -3.68 -6.24 -16.17
N ILE A 30 -3.03 -5.11 -16.10
CA ILE A 30 -1.57 -5.04 -15.89
C ILE A 30 -1.24 -5.59 -14.50
N PHE A 31 -2.12 -5.33 -13.53
CA PHE A 31 -2.12 -5.93 -12.18
C PHE A 31 -3.53 -6.37 -11.86
N GLY A 32 -3.71 -7.57 -11.28
CA GLY A 32 -4.98 -7.94 -10.69
C GLY A 32 -5.26 -6.98 -9.54
N LEU A 33 -6.15 -6.00 -9.76
CA LEU A 33 -6.48 -5.01 -8.73
C LEU A 33 -7.27 -5.71 -7.61
N ARG A 34 -6.62 -5.98 -6.51
CA ARG A 34 -7.23 -6.62 -5.33
C ARG A 34 -7.73 -5.54 -4.37
N SER A 35 -8.79 -5.87 -3.62
CA SER A 35 -9.38 -4.99 -2.62
C SER A 35 -8.37 -4.43 -1.61
N ASP A 36 -7.33 -5.21 -1.28
CA ASP A 36 -6.33 -4.89 -0.27
C ASP A 36 -5.55 -3.61 -0.59
N TYR A 37 -5.23 -3.39 -1.88
CA TYR A 37 -4.46 -2.24 -2.36
C TYR A 37 -5.14 -1.44 -3.48
N ALA A 38 -6.40 -1.78 -3.80
CA ALA A 38 -7.16 -1.09 -4.84
C ALA A 38 -7.40 0.40 -4.55
N ARG A 39 -7.32 0.79 -3.29
CA ARG A 39 -7.49 2.17 -2.85
C ARG A 39 -6.43 2.54 -1.83
N ALA A 40 -6.14 3.82 -1.71
CA ALA A 40 -5.36 4.35 -0.59
C ALA A 40 -6.03 3.99 0.75
N ILE A 41 -5.26 4.05 1.82
CA ILE A 41 -5.80 4.04 3.18
C ILE A 41 -6.62 5.33 3.34
N PRO A 42 -7.89 5.25 3.77
CA PRO A 42 -8.74 6.42 3.91
C PRO A 42 -8.09 7.53 4.73
N PHE A 43 -8.55 8.75 4.52
CA PHE A 43 -8.06 9.93 5.22
C PHE A 43 -8.01 9.71 6.74
N GLN A 44 -6.84 9.91 7.33
CA GLN A 44 -6.61 9.73 8.75
C GLN A 44 -6.70 11.04 9.50
N LYS A 45 -7.34 11.02 10.66
CA LYS A 45 -7.37 12.13 11.61
C LYS A 45 -6.09 12.14 12.44
N VAL A 46 -5.62 13.31 12.79
CA VAL A 46 -4.53 13.48 13.76
C VAL A 46 -5.01 12.97 15.11
N PRO A 47 -4.31 12.03 15.75
CA PRO A 47 -4.64 11.57 17.11
C PRO A 47 -4.61 12.73 18.11
N GLU A 48 -5.53 12.69 19.08
CA GLU A 48 -5.51 13.65 20.18
C GLU A 48 -4.15 13.64 20.90
N GLY A 49 -3.62 14.80 21.22
CA GLY A 49 -2.31 14.95 21.85
C GLY A 49 -1.14 15.06 20.86
N LEU A 50 -1.37 14.87 19.56
CA LEU A 50 -0.36 15.10 18.51
C LEU A 50 -0.64 16.36 17.71
N THR A 51 0.41 16.95 17.12
CA THR A 51 0.31 18.16 16.30
C THR A 51 0.04 17.85 14.82
N SER A 52 0.48 16.69 14.33
CA SER A 52 0.31 16.27 12.95
C SER A 52 0.45 14.74 12.80
N LEU A 53 0.20 14.22 11.57
CA LEU A 53 0.50 12.84 11.18
C LEU A 53 1.92 12.67 10.67
N LYS A 54 2.70 13.75 10.54
CA LYS A 54 4.08 13.68 10.05
C LYS A 54 4.95 12.90 11.04
N ALA A 55 5.91 12.15 10.52
CA ALA A 55 6.80 11.31 11.32
C ALA A 55 7.58 12.11 12.38
N GLU A 56 7.91 13.37 12.09
CA GLU A 56 8.58 14.27 13.04
C GLU A 56 7.77 14.45 14.33
N SER A 57 6.45 14.58 14.24
CA SER A 57 5.57 14.70 15.42
C SER A 57 5.62 13.45 16.32
N CYS A 58 5.74 12.27 15.72
CA CYS A 58 5.98 11.02 16.45
C CYS A 58 7.39 11.00 17.06
N GLY A 59 8.37 11.48 16.30
CA GLY A 59 9.79 11.54 16.66
C GLY A 59 10.12 12.44 17.86
N GLU A 60 9.24 13.38 18.23
CA GLU A 60 9.40 14.18 19.44
C GLU A 60 9.53 13.31 20.70
N CYS A 61 8.80 12.19 20.76
CA CYS A 61 8.84 11.23 21.85
C CYS A 61 9.48 9.89 21.47
N HIS A 62 9.26 9.38 20.24
CA HIS A 62 9.79 8.11 19.74
C HIS A 62 11.11 8.29 18.96
N ARG A 63 12.08 8.95 19.57
CA ARG A 63 13.29 9.47 18.91
C ARG A 63 14.09 8.40 18.18
N GLU A 64 14.45 7.32 18.88
CA GLU A 64 15.28 6.26 18.31
C GLU A 64 14.56 5.55 17.14
N ILE A 65 13.26 5.29 17.29
CA ILE A 65 12.43 4.66 16.25
C ILE A 65 12.30 5.60 15.04
N TYR A 66 12.15 6.91 15.27
CA TYR A 66 12.13 7.90 14.20
C TYR A 66 13.45 7.96 13.44
N ASP A 67 14.59 7.95 14.14
CA ASP A 67 15.90 8.00 13.51
C ASP A 67 16.17 6.72 12.68
N GLU A 68 15.71 5.54 13.12
CA GLU A 68 15.75 4.30 12.34
C GLU A 68 14.83 4.38 11.11
N TRP A 69 13.57 4.79 11.29
CA TRP A 69 12.63 4.95 10.17
C TRP A 69 13.18 5.90 9.12
N LYS A 70 13.74 7.03 9.52
CA LYS A 70 14.27 8.06 8.63
C LYS A 70 15.37 7.55 7.68
N THR A 71 16.09 6.50 8.05
CA THR A 71 17.12 5.87 7.22
C THR A 71 16.60 4.63 6.46
N SER A 72 15.36 4.25 6.68
CA SER A 72 14.76 3.07 6.06
C SER A 72 14.27 3.36 4.63
N ILE A 73 14.15 2.30 3.82
CA ILE A 73 13.53 2.41 2.48
C ILE A 73 12.06 2.85 2.56
N HIS A 74 11.37 2.57 3.65
CA HIS A 74 9.99 3.06 3.85
C HIS A 74 9.91 4.58 3.84
N ALA A 75 10.84 5.28 4.47
CA ALA A 75 10.89 6.74 4.46
C ALA A 75 11.22 7.33 3.07
N HIS A 76 11.76 6.54 2.16
CA HIS A 76 12.21 6.96 0.83
C HIS A 76 11.41 6.30 -0.32
N ALA A 77 10.40 5.49 -0.02
CA ALA A 77 9.70 4.68 -1.01
C ALA A 77 9.10 5.48 -2.17
N TYR A 78 8.72 6.73 -1.96
CA TYR A 78 8.23 7.61 -3.02
C TYR A 78 9.35 8.28 -3.81
N GLU A 79 10.40 8.75 -3.12
CA GLU A 79 11.51 9.47 -3.74
C GLU A 79 12.57 8.53 -4.33
N ASP A 80 12.45 7.22 -4.14
CA ASP A 80 13.37 6.22 -4.67
C ASP A 80 13.52 6.37 -6.18
N PRO A 81 14.77 6.49 -6.71
CA PRO A 81 15.01 6.72 -8.13
C PRO A 81 14.49 5.60 -9.04
N PHE A 82 14.52 4.34 -8.59
CA PHE A 82 13.98 3.21 -9.34
C PHE A 82 12.46 3.31 -9.42
N PHE A 83 11.80 3.55 -8.28
CA PHE A 83 10.36 3.76 -8.26
C PHE A 83 9.96 4.91 -9.19
N GLN A 84 10.62 6.06 -9.08
CA GLN A 84 10.31 7.24 -9.90
C GLN A 84 10.50 6.98 -11.40
N ALA A 85 11.55 6.23 -11.78
CA ALA A 85 11.79 5.87 -13.18
C ALA A 85 10.69 4.95 -13.74
N TYR A 86 10.32 3.90 -12.99
CA TYR A 86 9.25 2.98 -13.39
C TYR A 86 7.87 3.67 -13.39
N TRP A 87 7.57 4.45 -12.38
CA TRP A 87 6.31 5.16 -12.26
C TRP A 87 6.10 6.13 -13.44
N LYS A 88 7.14 6.90 -13.82
CA LYS A 88 7.11 7.76 -15.01
C LYS A 88 6.94 6.97 -16.31
N LYS A 89 7.63 5.84 -16.45
CA LYS A 89 7.49 4.94 -17.59
C LYS A 89 6.04 4.44 -17.72
N ASP A 90 5.39 4.14 -16.62
CA ASP A 90 4.01 3.67 -16.55
C ASP A 90 2.99 4.83 -16.47
N LYS A 91 3.38 6.03 -16.95
CA LYS A 91 2.54 7.23 -17.04
C LYS A 91 1.97 7.69 -15.70
N ASN A 92 2.74 7.57 -14.65
CA ASN A 92 2.40 7.99 -13.30
C ASN A 92 1.08 7.36 -12.79
N VAL A 93 0.91 6.07 -13.04
CA VAL A 93 -0.32 5.36 -12.65
C VAL A 93 -0.56 5.48 -11.14
N TRP A 94 -1.74 5.93 -10.77
CA TRP A 94 -2.13 6.27 -9.40
C TRP A 94 -2.04 5.09 -8.41
N VAL A 95 -2.27 3.86 -8.88
CA VAL A 95 -2.29 2.67 -8.01
C VAL A 95 -0.96 2.41 -7.30
N CYS A 96 0.15 2.84 -7.89
CA CYS A 96 1.48 2.73 -7.26
C CYS A 96 1.56 3.53 -5.95
N LEU A 97 0.86 4.66 -5.89
CA LEU A 97 0.83 5.52 -4.70
C LEU A 97 0.12 4.85 -3.52
N ASN A 98 -0.75 3.86 -3.76
CA ASN A 98 -1.43 3.13 -2.69
C ASN A 98 -0.49 2.30 -1.79
N CYS A 99 0.78 2.14 -2.22
CA CYS A 99 1.84 1.51 -1.44
C CYS A 99 3.01 2.47 -1.16
N HIS A 100 3.32 3.38 -2.09
CA HIS A 100 4.48 4.28 -1.95
C HIS A 100 4.16 5.59 -1.20
N THR A 101 2.89 6.01 -1.17
CA THR A 101 2.33 7.11 -0.34
C THR A 101 0.92 6.71 0.09
N PRO A 102 0.78 5.74 1.01
CA PRO A 102 -0.43 4.93 1.14
C PRO A 102 -1.66 5.66 1.69
N LEU A 103 -1.50 6.79 2.38
CA LEU A 103 -2.62 7.54 2.97
C LEU A 103 -3.25 8.49 1.94
N GLU A 104 -4.57 8.61 1.93
CA GLU A 104 -5.24 9.67 1.16
C GLU A 104 -4.71 11.06 1.54
N ASN A 105 -4.28 11.27 2.79
CA ASN A 105 -3.63 12.50 3.25
C ASN A 105 -2.38 12.88 2.42
N GLN A 106 -1.72 11.91 1.79
CA GLN A 106 -0.46 12.07 1.06
C GLN A 106 -0.66 12.13 -0.47
N GLN A 107 -1.87 11.87 -0.97
CA GLN A 107 -2.10 11.71 -2.41
C GLN A 107 -2.65 12.97 -3.06
N PRO A 108 -2.13 13.36 -4.24
CA PRO A 108 -2.58 14.57 -4.94
C PRO A 108 -4.01 14.45 -5.47
N THR A 109 -4.48 13.21 -5.69
CA THR A 109 -5.82 12.90 -6.19
C THR A 109 -6.49 11.81 -5.37
N LEU A 110 -7.81 11.89 -5.24
CA LEU A 110 -8.65 10.88 -4.62
C LEU A 110 -9.35 10.04 -5.68
N ILE A 111 -9.32 8.74 -5.53
CA ILE A 111 -9.97 7.79 -6.44
C ILE A 111 -11.44 7.62 -6.03
N LYS A 112 -12.35 8.12 -6.86
CA LYS A 112 -13.82 8.01 -6.63
C LYS A 112 -14.35 6.69 -7.11
N GLU A 113 -14.06 6.33 -8.34
CA GLU A 113 -14.55 5.11 -8.96
C GLU A 113 -13.45 4.40 -9.74
N ILE A 114 -13.57 3.09 -9.82
CA ILE A 114 -12.69 2.23 -10.64
C ILE A 114 -13.62 1.35 -11.50
N PRO A 115 -14.14 1.89 -12.62
CA PRO A 115 -15.11 1.20 -13.44
C PRO A 115 -14.59 -0.17 -13.89
N ARG A 116 -15.29 -1.24 -13.53
CA ARG A 116 -14.91 -2.64 -13.84
C ARG A 116 -13.49 -3.02 -13.41
N GLY A 117 -12.94 -2.39 -12.37
CA GLY A 117 -11.58 -2.65 -11.91
C GLY A 117 -10.48 -2.14 -12.85
N ARG A 118 -10.81 -1.26 -13.80
CA ARG A 118 -9.86 -0.74 -14.80
C ARG A 118 -9.14 0.47 -14.26
N VAL A 119 -7.86 0.29 -13.96
CA VAL A 119 -6.98 1.32 -13.40
C VAL A 119 -6.92 2.56 -14.30
N GLU A 120 -6.83 2.36 -15.62
CA GLU A 120 -6.75 3.42 -16.61
C GLU A 120 -8.08 4.20 -16.81
N LYS A 121 -9.19 3.70 -16.29
CA LYS A 121 -10.51 4.35 -16.34
C LYS A 121 -10.94 4.89 -14.97
N ALA A 122 -10.04 4.92 -13.99
CA ALA A 122 -10.37 5.44 -12.67
C ALA A 122 -10.80 6.91 -12.73
N VAL A 123 -11.90 7.21 -12.05
CA VAL A 123 -12.36 8.58 -11.86
C VAL A 123 -11.59 9.18 -10.70
N GLN A 124 -10.90 10.28 -10.96
CA GLN A 124 -10.02 10.95 -10.01
C GLN A 124 -10.49 12.39 -9.77
N GLU A 125 -10.38 12.85 -8.54
CA GLU A 125 -10.62 14.24 -8.17
C GLU A 125 -9.39 14.80 -7.45
N PRO A 126 -9.06 16.10 -7.63
CA PRO A 126 -8.01 16.74 -6.85
C PRO A 126 -8.26 16.58 -5.35
N ASN A 127 -7.23 16.31 -4.59
CA ASN A 127 -7.31 16.30 -3.12
C ASN A 127 -7.06 17.71 -2.56
N PRO A 128 -8.07 18.40 -1.99
CA PRO A 128 -7.90 19.74 -1.47
C PRO A 128 -7.02 19.82 -0.21
N GLN A 129 -6.75 18.68 0.42
CA GLN A 129 -5.94 18.58 1.62
C GLN A 129 -4.54 18.01 1.33
N TYR A 130 -4.17 17.94 0.07
CA TYR A 130 -2.87 17.42 -0.34
C TYR A 130 -1.71 18.30 0.17
N ASP A 131 -0.77 17.66 0.85
CA ASP A 131 0.50 18.26 1.28
C ASP A 131 1.65 17.53 0.57
N PRO A 132 2.35 18.17 -0.39
CA PRO A 132 3.47 17.57 -1.09
C PRO A 132 4.66 17.23 -0.18
N GLU A 133 4.86 17.95 0.91
CA GLU A 133 5.91 17.62 1.87
C GLU A 133 5.55 16.36 2.68
N TYR A 134 4.25 16.18 3.00
CA TYR A 134 3.81 14.95 3.64
C TYR A 134 3.88 13.73 2.68
N GLN A 135 3.69 13.95 1.37
CA GLN A 135 3.88 12.89 0.37
C GLN A 135 5.31 12.37 0.36
N LYS A 136 6.31 13.24 0.53
CA LYS A 136 7.74 12.85 0.54
C LYS A 136 8.11 11.93 1.71
N GLU A 137 7.34 11.95 2.80
CA GLU A 137 7.54 11.00 3.91
C GLU A 137 7.23 9.55 3.53
N SER A 138 6.65 9.31 2.34
CA SER A 138 6.46 7.97 1.79
C SER A 138 5.62 7.06 2.70
N VAL A 139 6.17 5.92 3.15
CA VAL A 139 5.52 5.03 4.12
C VAL A 139 5.89 5.50 5.53
N THR A 140 5.15 6.48 6.04
CA THR A 140 5.36 7.10 7.36
C THR A 140 4.77 6.25 8.49
N CYS A 141 5.06 6.62 9.74
CA CYS A 141 4.57 5.94 10.95
C CYS A 141 3.04 5.76 10.93
N ALA A 142 2.31 6.80 10.51
CA ALA A 142 0.85 6.81 10.47
C ALA A 142 0.26 5.75 9.51
N VAL A 143 1.01 5.32 8.50
CA VAL A 143 0.56 4.28 7.54
C VAL A 143 0.25 2.97 8.24
N CYS A 144 1.09 2.55 9.16
CA CYS A 144 0.89 1.33 9.94
C CYS A 144 0.11 1.61 11.23
N HIS A 145 0.40 2.71 11.91
CA HIS A 145 -0.02 2.90 13.29
C HIS A 145 -1.31 3.71 13.47
N VAL A 146 -1.75 4.56 12.54
CA VAL A 146 -2.92 5.41 12.75
C VAL A 146 -4.15 4.90 12.01
N ARG A 147 -5.25 4.77 12.74
CA ARG A 147 -6.58 4.53 12.17
C ARG A 147 -7.61 5.38 12.92
N ASP A 148 -8.25 6.29 12.19
CA ASP A 148 -9.33 7.17 12.67
C ASP A 148 -8.99 7.93 13.97
N GLY A 149 -7.77 8.47 14.06
CA GLY A 149 -7.30 9.25 15.22
C GLY A 149 -6.87 8.39 16.43
N VAL A 150 -6.74 7.08 16.26
CA VAL A 150 -6.24 6.16 17.29
C VAL A 150 -4.94 5.52 16.82
N ILE A 151 -3.97 5.37 17.70
CA ILE A 151 -2.70 4.72 17.43
C ILE A 151 -2.77 3.25 17.82
N TYR A 152 -2.49 2.37 16.87
CA TYR A 152 -2.46 0.92 17.05
C TYR A 152 -1.02 0.43 17.18
N GLY A 153 -0.81 -0.56 18.03
CA GLY A 153 0.53 -1.10 18.25
C GLY A 153 0.52 -2.47 18.95
N PRO A 154 1.71 -3.05 19.18
CA PRO A 154 1.86 -4.40 19.72
C PRO A 154 1.70 -4.50 21.25
N PHE A 155 1.41 -3.40 21.95
CA PHE A 155 1.30 -3.36 23.41
C PHE A 155 -0.12 -3.05 23.85
N ASP A 156 -0.60 -3.79 24.86
CA ASP A 156 -1.95 -3.65 25.46
C ASP A 156 -1.97 -2.82 26.74
N ASP A 157 -0.78 -2.50 27.28
CA ASP A 157 -0.56 -1.80 28.54
C ASP A 157 0.02 -0.39 28.35
N SER A 158 -0.31 0.27 27.24
CA SER A 158 0.23 1.60 26.92
C SER A 158 -0.31 2.69 27.86
N ALA A 159 0.61 3.48 28.43
CA ALA A 159 0.32 4.70 29.17
C ALA A 159 0.66 5.96 28.35
N ALA A 160 0.51 5.89 27.03
CA ALA A 160 0.82 6.99 26.11
C ALA A 160 -0.11 8.19 26.32
N PRO A 161 0.35 9.43 26.05
CA PRO A 161 -0.47 10.64 26.15
C PRO A 161 -1.48 10.79 24.99
N HIS A 162 -1.54 9.85 24.07
CA HIS A 162 -2.45 9.80 22.95
C HIS A 162 -3.30 8.53 22.98
N PRO A 163 -4.47 8.47 22.31
CA PRO A 163 -5.30 7.28 22.25
C PRO A 163 -4.55 6.11 21.62
N THR A 164 -4.51 4.96 22.31
CA THR A 164 -3.85 3.74 21.85
C THR A 164 -4.77 2.53 21.89
N LYS A 165 -4.53 1.58 20.97
CA LYS A 165 -5.17 0.26 20.97
C LYS A 165 -4.15 -0.82 20.64
N PHE A 166 -4.28 -1.95 21.30
CA PHE A 166 -3.54 -3.17 20.96
C PHE A 166 -4.07 -3.76 19.64
N ASP A 167 -3.14 -4.14 18.76
CA ASP A 167 -3.44 -4.93 17.57
C ASP A 167 -2.39 -6.04 17.42
N PRO A 168 -2.79 -7.33 17.62
CA PRO A 168 -1.89 -8.46 17.52
C PRO A 168 -1.25 -8.64 16.15
N ASN A 169 -1.82 -8.06 15.09
CA ASN A 169 -1.26 -8.14 13.75
C ASN A 169 0.13 -7.51 13.64
N PHE A 170 0.50 -6.57 14.52
CA PHE A 170 1.86 -6.02 14.56
C PHE A 170 2.93 -7.06 14.89
N ARG A 171 2.54 -8.20 15.45
CA ARG A 171 3.42 -9.35 15.73
C ARG A 171 3.24 -10.50 14.75
N THR A 172 2.75 -10.20 13.55
CA THR A 172 2.57 -11.18 12.46
C THR A 172 3.02 -10.59 11.13
N ALA A 173 3.27 -11.44 10.14
CA ALA A 173 3.56 -10.99 8.78
C ALA A 173 2.39 -10.22 8.13
N GLN A 174 1.17 -10.33 8.69
CA GLN A 174 -0.04 -9.74 8.12
C GLN A 174 0.02 -8.21 7.98
N VAL A 175 0.75 -7.52 8.84
CA VAL A 175 0.91 -6.05 8.76
C VAL A 175 1.62 -5.62 7.45
N CYS A 176 2.43 -6.50 6.85
CA CYS A 176 3.18 -6.25 5.62
C CYS A 176 2.37 -6.55 4.36
N TYR A 177 1.31 -7.38 4.51
CA TYR A 177 0.55 -7.99 3.41
C TYR A 177 0.06 -6.98 2.38
N ARG A 178 -0.51 -5.87 2.81
CA ARG A 178 -1.16 -4.88 1.94
C ARG A 178 -0.26 -4.42 0.79
N CYS A 179 1.00 -4.12 1.07
CA CYS A 179 1.96 -3.55 0.13
C CYS A 179 2.91 -4.61 -0.46
N HIS A 180 3.22 -5.64 0.30
CA HIS A 180 4.18 -6.67 -0.10
C HIS A 180 3.55 -7.92 -0.73
N ASN A 181 2.26 -7.86 -1.12
CA ASN A 181 1.55 -8.95 -1.81
C ASN A 181 0.89 -8.51 -3.12
N VAL A 182 1.55 -7.66 -3.88
CA VAL A 182 1.12 -7.29 -5.22
C VAL A 182 1.61 -8.35 -6.21
N VAL A 183 0.71 -9.23 -6.61
CA VAL A 183 0.98 -10.29 -7.58
C VAL A 183 0.48 -9.89 -8.96
N SER A 184 1.27 -10.11 -10.01
CA SER A 184 0.89 -9.90 -11.39
C SER A 184 0.42 -11.18 -12.05
N GLY A 185 -0.62 -11.07 -12.89
CA GLY A 185 -1.14 -12.20 -13.68
C GLY A 185 -2.17 -13.07 -12.95
N PRO A 186 -2.68 -14.12 -13.62
CA PRO A 186 -3.52 -15.10 -12.98
C PRO A 186 -2.70 -15.78 -11.88
N ALA A 187 -3.14 -15.64 -10.64
CA ALA A 187 -2.45 -16.11 -9.42
C ALA A 187 -2.03 -17.60 -9.46
N GLN A 188 -2.48 -18.35 -10.47
CA GLN A 188 -2.20 -19.77 -10.67
C GLN A 188 -0.84 -20.07 -11.29
N PHE A 189 -0.18 -19.11 -11.96
CA PHE A 189 1.01 -19.38 -12.77
C PHE A 189 2.27 -18.64 -12.39
N TYR A 190 2.17 -17.49 -11.72
CA TYR A 190 3.33 -16.68 -11.34
C TYR A 190 3.10 -16.03 -9.98
N ASN A 191 3.59 -16.65 -8.91
CA ASN A 191 3.71 -16.01 -7.59
C ASN A 191 4.79 -14.92 -7.54
N VAL A 192 5.17 -14.38 -8.69
CA VAL A 192 6.27 -13.41 -8.79
C VAL A 192 5.72 -12.16 -9.45
N GLY A 193 5.08 -11.33 -8.66
CA GLY A 193 4.85 -9.93 -9.01
C GLY A 193 6.03 -9.08 -8.52
N PRO A 194 6.16 -7.84 -8.99
CA PRO A 194 7.23 -6.93 -8.56
C PRO A 194 7.25 -6.68 -7.04
N CYS A 195 6.16 -7.00 -6.34
CA CYS A 195 6.01 -6.83 -4.89
C CYS A 195 5.31 -8.05 -4.26
N GLY A 196 5.58 -9.26 -4.75
CA GLY A 196 4.96 -10.52 -4.31
C GLY A 196 5.65 -11.22 -3.14
N THR A 197 6.48 -10.51 -2.38
CA THR A 197 7.30 -11.05 -1.28
C THR A 197 6.50 -11.80 -0.23
N TYR A 198 5.27 -11.33 0.06
CA TYR A 198 4.41 -12.02 1.02
C TYR A 198 3.97 -13.40 0.50
N ALA A 199 3.62 -13.53 -0.78
CA ALA A 199 3.28 -14.82 -1.37
C ALA A 199 4.49 -15.76 -1.43
N GLU A 200 5.70 -15.23 -1.61
CA GLU A 200 6.94 -16.01 -1.51
C GLU A 200 7.15 -16.51 -0.09
N TYR A 201 6.92 -15.68 0.92
CA TYR A 201 6.98 -16.07 2.33
C TYR A 201 5.97 -17.17 2.65
N GLU A 202 4.71 -17.04 2.22
CA GLU A 202 3.69 -18.07 2.41
C GLU A 202 4.06 -19.41 1.74
N GLY A 203 4.76 -19.36 0.61
CA GLY A 203 5.27 -20.55 -0.09
C GLY A 203 6.49 -21.19 0.58
N LYS A 204 7.10 -20.60 1.61
CA LYS A 204 8.29 -21.10 2.31
C LYS A 204 7.91 -21.75 3.64
N PHE A 205 7.40 -22.96 3.54
CA PHE A 205 6.95 -23.77 4.68
C PHE A 205 7.95 -23.78 5.86
N PHE A 206 9.26 -23.90 5.59
CA PHE A 206 10.27 -23.95 6.65
C PHE A 206 10.37 -22.65 7.47
N MET A 207 10.06 -21.50 6.90
CA MET A 207 10.04 -20.21 7.61
C MET A 207 8.92 -20.18 8.63
N GLN A 208 7.74 -20.66 8.23
CA GLN A 208 6.55 -20.72 9.07
C GLN A 208 6.70 -21.75 10.18
N GLU A 209 7.22 -22.97 9.89
CA GLU A 209 7.47 -24.00 10.89
C GLU A 209 8.43 -23.54 12.00
N ARG A 210 9.38 -22.69 11.68
CA ARG A 210 10.32 -22.12 12.66
C ARG A 210 9.79 -20.86 13.35
N GLY A 211 8.56 -20.43 13.03
CA GLY A 211 7.95 -19.24 13.60
C GLY A 211 8.58 -17.92 13.12
N PHE A 212 9.37 -17.93 12.04
CA PHE A 212 9.91 -16.69 11.47
C PHE A 212 8.81 -15.90 10.79
N ILE A 213 8.74 -14.62 11.09
CA ILE A 213 7.89 -13.63 10.43
C ILE A 213 8.78 -12.56 9.78
N CYS A 214 8.20 -11.68 8.97
CA CYS A 214 8.96 -10.63 8.28
C CYS A 214 9.78 -9.79 9.27
N GLN A 215 9.18 -9.44 10.41
CA GLN A 215 9.80 -8.64 11.46
C GLN A 215 11.02 -9.33 12.08
N SER A 216 11.08 -10.65 12.10
CA SER A 216 12.23 -11.39 12.68
C SER A 216 13.57 -11.01 12.05
N CYS A 217 13.56 -10.57 10.77
CA CYS A 217 14.76 -10.17 10.05
C CYS A 217 14.78 -8.69 9.66
N HIS A 218 13.60 -8.12 9.30
CA HIS A 218 13.52 -6.76 8.77
C HIS A 218 13.26 -5.69 9.84
N MET A 219 12.71 -6.07 10.99
CA MET A 219 12.41 -5.20 12.14
C MET A 219 12.68 -5.96 13.44
N PRO A 220 13.96 -6.33 13.70
CA PRO A 220 14.30 -7.16 14.86
C PRO A 220 13.95 -6.44 16.15
N GLU A 221 13.40 -7.21 17.10
CA GLU A 221 13.06 -6.68 18.41
C GLU A 221 14.32 -6.25 19.19
N ILE A 222 14.26 -5.08 19.80
CA ILE A 222 15.35 -4.48 20.59
C ILE A 222 14.80 -4.08 21.95
N ASP A 223 15.57 -4.34 23.02
CA ASP A 223 15.23 -3.89 24.36
C ASP A 223 15.61 -2.41 24.52
N ARG A 224 14.60 -1.53 24.53
CA ARG A 224 14.79 -0.08 24.66
C ARG A 224 13.56 0.63 25.22
N PRO A 225 13.68 1.90 25.69
CA PRO A 225 12.52 2.75 25.85
C PRO A 225 11.85 2.99 24.51
N VAL A 226 10.57 2.67 24.36
CA VAL A 226 9.84 2.91 23.10
C VAL A 226 9.51 4.38 22.87
N ALA A 227 9.54 5.19 23.95
CA ALA A 227 9.37 6.64 23.92
C ALA A 227 10.19 7.30 25.03
N THR A 228 10.39 8.60 24.96
CA THR A 228 11.03 9.38 26.02
C THR A 228 10.34 9.16 27.35
N ASN A 229 11.10 8.81 28.40
CA ASN A 229 10.60 8.52 29.74
C ASN A 229 9.69 7.27 29.85
N SER A 230 9.62 6.42 28.83
CA SER A 230 8.91 5.15 28.94
C SER A 230 9.81 4.04 29.54
N PRO A 231 9.23 3.00 30.12
CA PRO A 231 10.01 1.84 30.55
C PRO A 231 10.66 1.13 29.36
N ILE A 232 11.78 0.44 29.64
CA ILE A 232 12.43 -0.42 28.63
C ILE A 232 11.45 -1.56 28.30
N ARG A 233 11.24 -1.79 27.01
CA ARG A 233 10.42 -2.87 26.47
C ARG A 233 11.15 -3.52 25.29
N ARG A 234 10.80 -4.77 25.04
CA ARG A 234 11.22 -5.47 23.84
C ARG A 234 10.20 -5.20 22.74
N GLY A 235 10.63 -4.53 21.66
CA GLY A 235 9.78 -4.15 20.54
C GLY A 235 10.56 -3.71 19.33
#